data_274578e03c2aa7c7adb0fd60b74c57ea
#
_entry.id   274578e03c2aa7c7adb0fd60b74c57ea
#
_cell.length_a   1.000
_cell.length_b   1.000
_cell.length_c   1.000
_cell.angle_alpha   90.00
_cell.angle_beta   90.00
_cell.angle_gamma   90.00
#
_symmetry.space_group_name_H-M   'P 1'
#
loop_
_entity.id
_entity.type
_entity.pdbx_description
1 polymer ?
#
loop_
_entity_poly.entity_id
_entity_poly.type
_entity_poly.pdbx_seq_one_letter_code
_entity_poly.pdbx_strand_id
1 'polypeptide(L)'
;MLLGTLFTGEIAKSALVAYIHYLGIILCFGSLLFERLTLKVDLNRNQTISMVVADVIYGLAGVAILVTGILRVKYFGQGGDFYTENPIFWIKVSLYILVGLLSLYPTTTYILWAIPLSKNKLPEISEKLVKRFRFIITTELIGLSLIHI
;
A
#
# COMPACT_ATOMS: atom_id res chain seq x y z
N MET A 1 28.42 27.79 -12.72
CA MET A 1 27.38 27.27 -13.62
C MET A 1 27.19 25.75 -13.40
N LEU A 2 28.23 24.90 -13.46
CA LEU A 2 28.13 23.46 -13.27
C LEU A 2 27.61 23.04 -11.86
N LEU A 3 28.05 23.69 -10.79
CA LEU A 3 27.59 23.40 -9.42
C LEU A 3 26.09 23.71 -9.23
N GLY A 4 25.59 24.78 -9.86
CA GLY A 4 24.16 25.12 -9.77
C GLY A 4 23.25 24.08 -10.46
N THR A 5 23.69 23.53 -11.60
CA THR A 5 22.91 22.49 -12.32
C THR A 5 22.92 21.14 -11.61
N LEU A 6 24.03 20.79 -10.96
CA LEU A 6 24.11 19.57 -10.11
C LEU A 6 23.20 19.69 -8.88
N PHE A 7 23.21 20.85 -8.21
CA PHE A 7 22.40 21.12 -7.02
C PHE A 7 20.90 21.10 -7.34
N THR A 8 20.48 21.70 -8.45
CA THR A 8 19.07 21.66 -8.92
C THR A 8 18.64 20.25 -9.29
N GLY A 9 19.54 19.42 -9.87
CA GLY A 9 19.26 18.03 -10.20
C GLY A 9 19.00 17.15 -8.97
N GLU A 10 19.78 17.31 -7.91
CA GLU A 10 19.59 16.54 -6.66
C GLU A 10 18.29 16.94 -5.92
N ILE A 11 17.97 18.24 -5.90
CA ILE A 11 16.71 18.71 -5.33
C ILE A 11 15.52 18.15 -6.11
N ALA A 12 15.58 18.13 -7.44
CA ALA A 12 14.51 17.57 -8.28
C ALA A 12 14.31 16.07 -8.03
N LYS A 13 15.39 15.29 -7.91
CA LYS A 13 15.32 13.86 -7.59
C LYS A 13 14.69 13.63 -6.21
N SER A 14 15.13 14.37 -5.20
CA SER A 14 14.58 14.29 -3.85
C SER A 14 13.08 14.60 -3.82
N ALA A 15 12.66 15.66 -4.52
CA ALA A 15 11.26 16.05 -4.66
C ALA A 15 10.43 14.97 -5.36
N LEU A 16 10.95 14.37 -6.42
CA LEU A 16 10.28 13.30 -7.15
C LEU A 16 10.09 12.05 -6.28
N VAL A 17 11.13 11.64 -5.57
CA VAL A 17 11.06 10.48 -4.65
C VAL A 17 10.05 10.74 -3.53
N ALA A 18 10.03 11.95 -2.97
CA ALA A 18 9.04 12.33 -1.97
C ALA A 18 7.61 12.32 -2.54
N TYR A 19 7.42 12.85 -3.75
CA TYR A 19 6.13 12.85 -4.43
C TYR A 19 5.60 11.42 -4.65
N ILE A 20 6.42 10.52 -5.19
CA ILE A 20 6.03 9.12 -5.41
C ILE A 20 5.70 8.43 -4.09
N HIS A 21 6.46 8.71 -3.03
CA HIS A 21 6.20 8.17 -1.70
C HIS A 21 4.82 8.58 -1.16
N TYR A 22 4.52 9.87 -1.19
CA TYR A 22 3.23 10.39 -0.72
C TYR A 22 2.06 9.97 -1.62
N LEU A 23 2.27 9.91 -2.93
CA LEU A 23 1.27 9.37 -3.85
C LEU A 23 0.97 7.89 -3.54
N GLY A 24 2.01 7.10 -3.25
CA GLY A 24 1.85 5.71 -2.82
C GLY A 24 0.99 5.59 -1.56
N ILE A 25 1.20 6.46 -0.57
CA ILE A 25 0.39 6.51 0.65
C ILE A 25 -1.08 6.77 0.33
N ILE A 26 -1.36 7.78 -0.49
CA ILE A 26 -2.73 8.13 -0.89
C ILE A 26 -3.39 6.96 -1.63
N LEU A 27 -2.68 6.30 -2.53
CA LEU A 27 -3.19 5.15 -3.28
C LEU A 27 -3.44 3.94 -2.36
N CYS A 28 -2.56 3.65 -1.41
CA CYS A 28 -2.79 2.59 -0.42
C CYS A 28 -4.06 2.83 0.40
N PHE A 29 -4.21 4.03 0.96
CA PHE A 29 -5.41 4.39 1.72
C PHE A 29 -6.66 4.35 0.86
N GLY A 30 -6.61 4.93 -0.33
CA GLY A 30 -7.73 4.98 -1.26
C GLY A 30 -8.19 3.59 -1.69
N SER A 31 -7.27 2.69 -2.00
CA SER A 31 -7.57 1.30 -2.38
C SER A 31 -8.21 0.53 -1.23
N LEU A 32 -7.60 0.54 -0.05
CA LEU A 32 -8.16 -0.15 1.12
C LEU A 32 -9.52 0.42 1.54
N LEU A 33 -9.70 1.73 1.48
CA LEU A 33 -10.97 2.36 1.79
C LEU A 33 -12.04 1.96 0.77
N PHE A 34 -11.69 1.95 -0.52
CA PHE A 34 -12.57 1.49 -1.58
C PHE A 34 -13.00 0.03 -1.36
N GLU A 35 -12.05 -0.87 -1.08
CA GLU A 35 -12.34 -2.27 -0.76
C GLU A 35 -13.24 -2.40 0.47
N ARG A 36 -12.93 -1.65 1.54
CA ARG A 36 -13.70 -1.66 2.78
C ARG A 36 -15.16 -1.25 2.60
N LEU A 37 -15.40 -0.26 1.76
CA LEU A 37 -16.74 0.27 1.49
C LEU A 37 -17.53 -0.59 0.48
N THR A 38 -16.84 -1.20 -0.49
CA THR A 38 -17.46 -2.00 -1.56
C THR A 38 -17.77 -3.42 -1.10
N LEU A 39 -17.00 -3.96 -0.15
CA LEU A 39 -17.05 -5.35 0.27
C LEU A 39 -18.39 -5.75 0.86
N LYS A 40 -19.07 -6.70 0.20
CA LYS A 40 -20.35 -7.33 0.60
C LYS A 40 -20.46 -8.75 0.03
N VAL A 41 -21.45 -9.52 0.47
CA VAL A 41 -21.67 -10.90 -0.01
C VAL A 41 -22.12 -10.89 -1.48
N ASP A 42 -23.04 -9.99 -1.85
CA ASP A 42 -23.62 -9.93 -3.18
C ASP A 42 -22.91 -8.95 -4.10
N LEU A 43 -21.64 -9.23 -4.40
CA LEU A 43 -20.87 -8.45 -5.37
C LEU A 43 -21.28 -8.83 -6.79
N ASN A 44 -21.57 -7.83 -7.62
CA ASN A 44 -21.71 -8.05 -9.05
C ASN A 44 -20.33 -8.15 -9.71
N ARG A 45 -20.29 -8.58 -10.98
CA ARG A 45 -19.04 -8.79 -11.71
C ARG A 45 -18.15 -7.55 -11.76
N ASN A 46 -18.73 -6.38 -12.02
CA ASN A 46 -17.96 -5.13 -12.12
C ASN A 46 -17.37 -4.73 -10.76
N GLN A 47 -18.14 -4.87 -9.69
CA GLN A 47 -17.66 -4.62 -8.32
C GLN A 47 -16.51 -5.57 -7.94
N THR A 48 -16.64 -6.86 -8.27
CA THR A 48 -15.60 -7.85 -8.00
C THR A 48 -14.31 -7.55 -8.75
N ILE A 49 -14.41 -7.20 -10.05
CA ILE A 49 -13.26 -6.78 -10.85
C ILE A 49 -12.62 -5.51 -10.26
N SER A 50 -13.44 -4.52 -9.89
CA SER A 50 -12.92 -3.27 -9.30
C SER A 50 -12.17 -3.52 -7.98
N MET A 51 -12.61 -4.49 -7.18
CA MET A 51 -11.89 -4.87 -5.96
C MET A 51 -10.54 -5.54 -6.25
N VAL A 52 -10.50 -6.45 -7.23
CA VAL A 52 -9.22 -7.04 -7.68
C VAL A 52 -8.27 -5.97 -8.21
N VAL A 53 -8.78 -5.00 -8.97
CA VAL A 53 -7.96 -3.88 -9.47
C VAL A 53 -7.47 -2.99 -8.31
N ALA A 54 -8.33 -2.71 -7.33
CA ALA A 54 -7.96 -1.92 -6.16
C ALA A 54 -6.82 -2.60 -5.36
N ASP A 55 -6.88 -3.92 -5.17
CA ASP A 55 -5.81 -4.68 -4.50
C ASP A 55 -4.49 -4.64 -5.30
N VAL A 56 -4.55 -4.72 -6.63
CA VAL A 56 -3.36 -4.53 -7.48
C VAL A 56 -2.76 -3.14 -7.30
N ILE A 57 -3.58 -2.10 -7.29
CA ILE A 57 -3.12 -0.71 -7.05
C ILE A 57 -2.51 -0.61 -5.66
N TYR A 58 -3.15 -1.19 -4.64
CA TYR A 58 -2.63 -1.25 -3.27
C TYR A 58 -1.25 -1.92 -3.21
N GLY A 59 -1.08 -3.08 -3.83
CA GLY A 59 0.19 -3.79 -3.86
C GLY A 59 1.31 -3.01 -4.55
N LEU A 60 1.03 -2.40 -5.72
CA LEU A 60 1.99 -1.57 -6.44
C LEU A 60 2.37 -0.31 -5.64
N ALA A 61 1.39 0.33 -5.02
CA ALA A 61 1.61 1.49 -4.15
C ALA A 61 2.45 1.12 -2.91
N GLY A 62 2.20 -0.04 -2.30
CA GLY A 62 3.02 -0.58 -1.21
C GLY A 62 4.48 -0.75 -1.63
N VAL A 63 4.75 -1.40 -2.76
CA VAL A 63 6.11 -1.52 -3.30
C VAL A 63 6.74 -0.15 -3.54
N ALA A 64 6.01 0.81 -4.10
CA ALA A 64 6.50 2.17 -4.33
C ALA A 64 6.87 2.88 -3.01
N ILE A 65 6.06 2.74 -1.96
CA ILE A 65 6.35 3.27 -0.61
C ILE A 65 7.63 2.66 -0.06
N LEU A 66 7.79 1.34 -0.18
CA LEU A 66 8.98 0.64 0.31
C LEU A 66 10.25 1.15 -0.38
N VAL A 67 10.25 1.14 -1.72
CA VAL A 67 11.41 1.57 -2.52
C VAL A 67 11.76 3.02 -2.24
N THR A 68 10.77 3.92 -2.30
CA THR A 68 10.99 5.35 -2.05
C THR A 68 11.34 5.63 -0.60
N GLY A 69 10.82 4.88 0.35
CA GLY A 69 11.20 4.94 1.76
C GLY A 69 12.68 4.62 1.97
N ILE A 70 13.18 3.54 1.36
CA ILE A 70 14.60 3.18 1.39
C ILE A 70 15.47 4.26 0.74
N LEU A 71 15.05 4.78 -0.43
CA LEU A 71 15.78 5.85 -1.10
C LEU A 71 15.85 7.13 -0.24
N ARG A 72 14.78 7.48 0.45
CA ARG A 72 14.76 8.63 1.36
C ARG A 72 15.70 8.45 2.55
N VAL A 73 15.73 7.26 3.16
CA VAL A 73 16.64 6.98 4.27
C VAL A 73 18.10 7.04 3.83
N LYS A 74 18.43 6.46 2.66
CA LYS A 74 19.82 6.34 2.22
C LYS A 74 20.39 7.59 1.54
N TYR A 75 19.58 8.28 0.72
CA TYR A 75 20.10 9.29 -0.22
C TYR A 75 19.44 10.66 -0.09
N PHE A 76 18.17 10.73 0.30
CA PHE A 76 17.38 11.97 0.21
C PHE A 76 16.83 12.44 1.57
N GLY A 77 17.22 11.81 2.67
CA GLY A 77 16.81 12.17 4.02
C GLY A 77 17.96 12.75 4.86
N GLN A 78 17.84 12.60 6.16
CA GLN A 78 18.80 13.14 7.14
C GLN A 78 20.01 12.24 7.38
N GLY A 79 20.20 11.20 6.56
CA GLY A 79 21.26 10.20 6.70
C GLY A 79 20.82 8.94 7.44
N GLY A 80 21.48 7.81 7.09
CA GLY A 80 21.11 6.49 7.62
C GLY A 80 21.13 6.42 9.15
N ASP A 81 22.17 6.97 9.77
CA ASP A 81 22.35 6.93 11.22
C ASP A 81 21.23 7.64 11.98
N PHE A 82 20.74 8.78 11.47
CA PHE A 82 19.60 9.49 12.05
C PHE A 82 18.35 8.61 12.17
N TYR A 83 18.09 7.78 11.15
CA TYR A 83 16.95 6.89 11.15
C TYR A 83 17.18 5.63 11.98
N THR A 84 18.35 5.00 11.86
CA THR A 84 18.66 3.72 12.52
C THR A 84 18.81 3.85 14.04
N GLU A 85 19.21 5.03 14.54
CA GLU A 85 19.30 5.32 15.97
C GLU A 85 17.94 5.73 16.57
N ASN A 86 16.94 6.01 15.73
CA ASN A 86 15.61 6.45 16.18
C ASN A 86 14.67 5.25 16.41
N PRO A 87 14.23 4.97 17.65
CA PRO A 87 13.33 3.85 17.93
C PRO A 87 11.97 3.98 17.21
N ILE A 88 11.49 5.19 16.94
CA ILE A 88 10.23 5.42 16.22
C ILE A 88 10.34 4.91 14.77
N PHE A 89 11.51 5.03 14.15
CA PHE A 89 11.76 4.48 12.82
C PHE A 89 11.52 2.96 12.78
N TRP A 90 12.05 2.23 13.74
CA TRP A 90 11.89 0.79 13.82
C TRP A 90 10.46 0.35 14.11
N ILE A 91 9.71 1.14 14.92
CA ILE A 91 8.28 0.92 15.11
C ILE A 91 7.53 1.05 13.78
N LYS A 92 7.81 2.09 12.99
CA LYS A 92 7.19 2.30 11.66
C LYS A 92 7.54 1.16 10.69
N VAL A 93 8.79 0.72 10.65
CA VAL A 93 9.23 -0.41 9.81
C VAL A 93 8.51 -1.70 10.23
N SER A 94 8.41 -1.98 11.53
CA SER A 94 7.72 -3.16 12.05
C SER A 94 6.23 -3.14 11.72
N LEU A 95 5.56 -1.99 11.86
CA LEU A 95 4.16 -1.82 11.47
C LEU A 95 3.97 -2.02 9.97
N TYR A 96 4.89 -1.52 9.14
CA TYR A 96 4.84 -1.68 7.70
C TYR A 96 4.93 -3.17 7.31
N ILE A 97 5.84 -3.91 7.91
CA ILE A 97 5.99 -5.36 7.70
C ILE A 97 4.72 -6.08 8.15
N LEU A 98 4.17 -5.74 9.31
CA LEU A 98 2.94 -6.35 9.84
C LEU A 98 1.75 -6.12 8.90
N VAL A 99 1.55 -4.89 8.44
CA VAL A 99 0.50 -4.54 7.46
C VAL A 99 0.70 -5.34 6.17
N GLY A 100 1.93 -5.41 5.65
CA GLY A 100 2.24 -6.20 4.46
C GLY A 100 1.96 -7.69 4.62
N LEU A 101 2.25 -8.27 5.79
CA LEU A 101 1.92 -9.67 6.07
C LEU A 101 0.41 -9.91 6.17
N LEU A 102 -0.33 -8.98 6.80
CA LEU A 102 -1.79 -9.07 6.87
C LEU A 102 -2.44 -8.99 5.49
N SER A 103 -1.91 -8.17 4.58
CA SER A 103 -2.43 -8.00 3.22
C SER A 103 -2.30 -9.26 2.36
N LEU A 104 -1.39 -10.17 2.68
CA LEU A 104 -1.21 -11.39 1.88
C LEU A 104 -2.48 -12.24 1.80
N TYR A 105 -3.29 -12.25 2.86
CA TYR A 105 -4.52 -13.06 2.86
C TYR A 105 -5.62 -12.49 1.94
N PRO A 106 -6.00 -11.20 2.00
CA PRO A 106 -6.88 -10.61 1.00
C PRO A 106 -6.32 -10.70 -0.42
N THR A 107 -5.06 -10.32 -0.64
CA THR A 107 -4.41 -10.34 -1.97
C THR A 107 -4.45 -11.73 -2.60
N THR A 108 -4.07 -12.78 -1.86
CA THR A 108 -4.16 -14.14 -2.39
C THR A 108 -5.59 -14.54 -2.74
N THR A 109 -6.57 -14.13 -1.95
CA THR A 109 -7.99 -14.38 -2.25
C THR A 109 -8.44 -13.64 -3.50
N TYR A 110 -8.06 -12.38 -3.70
CA TYR A 110 -8.39 -11.61 -4.91
C TYR A 110 -7.73 -12.20 -6.15
N ILE A 111 -6.50 -12.70 -6.06
CA ILE A 111 -5.85 -13.44 -7.14
C ILE A 111 -6.67 -14.69 -7.50
N LEU A 112 -7.15 -15.44 -6.49
CA LEU A 112 -7.99 -16.61 -6.72
C LEU A 112 -9.34 -16.24 -7.34
N TRP A 113 -9.91 -15.07 -7.05
CA TRP A 113 -11.13 -14.58 -7.68
C TRP A 113 -10.95 -14.26 -9.17
N ALA A 114 -9.73 -13.91 -9.61
CA ALA A 114 -9.45 -13.68 -11.01
C ALA A 114 -9.69 -14.93 -11.87
N ILE A 115 -9.54 -16.15 -11.32
CA ILE A 115 -9.74 -17.42 -12.03
C ILE A 115 -11.22 -17.60 -12.47
N PRO A 116 -12.24 -17.58 -11.57
CA PRO A 116 -13.62 -17.67 -12.02
C PRO A 116 -14.05 -16.46 -12.86
N LEU A 117 -13.55 -15.26 -12.54
CA LEU A 117 -13.85 -14.05 -13.33
C LEU A 117 -13.41 -14.14 -14.78
N SER A 118 -12.24 -14.76 -15.06
CA SER A 118 -11.78 -15.02 -16.43
C SER A 118 -12.69 -15.96 -17.22
N LYS A 119 -13.44 -16.81 -16.51
CA LYS A 119 -14.44 -17.73 -17.07
C LYS A 119 -15.88 -17.18 -17.02
N ASN A 120 -16.05 -15.89 -16.84
CA ASN A 120 -17.35 -15.21 -16.68
C ASN A 120 -18.21 -15.75 -15.52
N LYS A 121 -17.57 -16.30 -14.48
CA LYS A 121 -18.23 -16.77 -13.27
C LYS A 121 -17.90 -15.85 -12.10
N LEU A 122 -18.85 -15.70 -11.15
CA LEU A 122 -18.61 -14.97 -9.91
C LEU A 122 -17.95 -15.91 -8.87
N PRO A 123 -17.01 -15.41 -8.06
CA PRO A 123 -16.51 -16.16 -6.92
C PRO A 123 -17.59 -16.29 -5.84
N GLU A 124 -17.55 -17.36 -5.06
CA GLU A 124 -18.40 -17.52 -3.89
C GLU A 124 -17.86 -16.68 -2.73
N ILE A 125 -18.69 -15.76 -2.24
CA ILE A 125 -18.33 -14.84 -1.15
C ILE A 125 -19.23 -15.13 0.05
N SER A 126 -18.66 -15.71 1.10
CA SER A 126 -19.39 -16.00 2.34
C SER A 126 -19.40 -14.81 3.29
N GLU A 127 -20.42 -14.72 4.15
CA GLU A 127 -20.45 -13.71 5.23
C GLU A 127 -19.23 -13.79 6.15
N LYS A 128 -18.72 -14.99 6.39
CA LYS A 128 -17.53 -15.22 7.21
C LYS A 128 -16.30 -14.58 6.56
N LEU A 129 -16.16 -14.69 5.23
CA LEU A 129 -15.09 -14.06 4.46
C LEU A 129 -15.20 -12.53 4.55
N VAL A 130 -16.40 -11.97 4.34
CA VAL A 130 -16.65 -10.53 4.43
C VAL A 130 -16.29 -9.98 5.81
N LYS A 131 -16.70 -10.64 6.89
CA LYS A 131 -16.36 -10.24 8.27
C LYS A 131 -14.85 -10.25 8.50
N ARG A 132 -14.16 -11.29 8.05
CA ARG A 132 -12.71 -11.43 8.18
C ARG A 132 -11.96 -10.35 7.40
N PHE A 133 -12.34 -10.12 6.16
CA PHE A 133 -11.74 -9.07 5.33
C PHE A 133 -11.97 -7.69 5.91
N ARG A 134 -13.19 -7.40 6.37
CA ARG A 134 -13.47 -6.12 7.04
C ARG A 134 -12.59 -5.87 8.24
N PHE A 135 -12.32 -6.90 9.03
CA PHE A 135 -11.42 -6.79 10.18
C PHE A 135 -9.97 -6.53 9.72
N ILE A 136 -9.46 -7.30 8.75
CA ILE A 136 -8.10 -7.16 8.23
C ILE A 136 -7.90 -5.77 7.63
N ILE A 137 -8.75 -5.36 6.68
CA ILE A 137 -8.64 -4.06 6.00
C ILE A 137 -8.73 -2.90 7.00
N THR A 138 -9.58 -3.00 8.03
CA THR A 138 -9.64 -1.97 9.08
C THR A 138 -8.34 -1.91 9.88
N THR A 139 -7.76 -3.06 10.21
CA THR A 139 -6.46 -3.14 10.90
C THR A 139 -5.33 -2.56 10.06
N GLU A 140 -5.32 -2.82 8.76
CA GLU A 140 -4.36 -2.25 7.80
C GLU A 140 -4.49 -0.74 7.70
N LEU A 141 -5.72 -0.20 7.61
CA LEU A 141 -5.97 1.24 7.59
C LEU A 141 -5.45 1.92 8.88
N ILE A 142 -5.68 1.31 10.04
CA ILE A 142 -5.15 1.81 11.31
C ILE A 142 -3.61 1.74 11.31
N GLY A 143 -3.03 0.62 10.89
CA GLY A 143 -1.58 0.45 10.82
C GLY A 143 -0.92 1.47 9.90
N LEU A 144 -1.46 1.68 8.69
CA LEU A 144 -0.98 2.70 7.75
C LEU A 144 -1.10 4.12 8.33
N SER A 145 -2.18 4.42 9.05
CA SER A 145 -2.35 5.70 9.73
C SER A 145 -1.22 5.94 10.75
N LEU A 146 -0.92 4.94 11.58
CA LEU A 146 0.14 5.05 12.61
C LEU A 146 1.55 5.17 12.01
N ILE A 147 1.81 4.54 10.84
CA ILE A 147 3.09 4.67 10.16
C ILE A 147 3.35 6.12 9.71
N HIS A 148 2.30 6.87 9.35
CA HIS A 148 2.40 8.18 8.73
C HIS A 148 2.10 9.36 9.67
N ILE A 149 1.90 9.09 10.96
CA ILE A 149 1.96 10.09 12.03
C ILE A 149 3.43 10.31 12.43
#